data_29dd9730792434483fcec289f240c0f3
#
_entry.id   29dd9730792434483fcec289f240c0f3
#
_cell.length_a   1.000
_cell.length_b   1.000
_cell.length_c   1.000
_cell.angle_alpha   90.00
_cell.angle_beta   90.00
_cell.angle_gamma   90.00
#
_symmetry.space_group_name_H-M   'P 1'
#
loop_
_entity.id
_entity.type
_entity.pdbx_description
1 polymer ?
#
loop_
_entity_poly.entity_id
_entity_poly.type
_entity_poly.pdbx_seq_one_letter_code
_entity_poly.pdbx_strand_id
1 'polypeptide(L)'
;MVWKISNKEKVDPKDYQKMKDWLDDNRVSLFYLATPPSLFAPICDYLSQENCLTGDCRIVLEKPIGESLETSKVVNGTLAKYFDEASIYRIDHYLGKETVQNLLALRFANRFINSQWDQSCIDHVQITVAEVVGIEGRWSYYDKVGQLRDMVQNHLMQLLCLVAMEPPNSLEAESIRDEKVKIVKALRCIDASNVDEHVVRGQ
;
A
#
# COMPACT_ATOMS: atom_id res chain seq x y z
N MET A 1 5.13 22.92 6.61
CA MET A 1 5.15 23.62 5.29
C MET A 1 5.26 22.52 4.23
N VAL A 2 4.51 22.59 3.15
CA VAL A 2 4.46 21.52 2.13
C VAL A 2 5.12 22.06 0.87
N TRP A 3 6.15 21.35 0.39
CA TRP A 3 6.75 21.62 -0.92
C TRP A 3 6.06 20.73 -1.95
N LYS A 4 5.54 21.31 -3.03
CA LYS A 4 4.89 20.55 -4.11
C LYS A 4 5.72 20.65 -5.38
N ILE A 5 6.29 19.53 -5.81
CA ILE A 5 6.86 19.42 -7.16
C ILE A 5 5.67 19.20 -8.11
N SER A 6 5.43 20.12 -9.03
CA SER A 6 4.33 20.00 -10.00
C SER A 6 4.63 18.88 -11.00
N ASN A 7 3.58 18.16 -11.41
CA ASN A 7 3.57 17.09 -12.42
C ASN A 7 4.05 17.56 -13.80
N LYS A 8 5.32 17.89 -13.96
CA LYS A 8 5.91 18.06 -15.27
C LYS A 8 6.73 16.80 -15.55
N GLU A 9 6.58 16.24 -16.74
CA GLU A 9 7.31 15.07 -17.25
C GLU A 9 8.85 15.19 -17.16
N LYS A 10 9.36 16.35 -16.79
CA LYS A 10 10.76 16.63 -16.48
C LYS A 10 10.82 17.43 -15.20
N VAL A 11 11.31 16.81 -14.16
CA VAL A 11 11.66 17.51 -12.92
C VAL A 11 12.93 18.30 -13.20
N ASP A 12 12.88 19.64 -13.05
CA ASP A 12 14.07 20.48 -13.21
C ASP A 12 15.02 20.26 -12.01
N PRO A 13 16.31 19.92 -12.24
CA PRO A 13 17.30 19.80 -11.18
C PRO A 13 17.36 21.01 -10.25
N LYS A 14 17.08 22.20 -10.75
CA LYS A 14 17.01 23.44 -9.96
C LYS A 14 15.92 23.42 -8.87
N ASP A 15 14.86 22.64 -9.05
CA ASP A 15 13.81 22.52 -8.03
C ASP A 15 14.27 21.69 -6.85
N TYR A 16 15.12 20.68 -7.07
CA TYR A 16 15.76 19.92 -5.98
C TYR A 16 16.77 20.74 -5.21
N GLN A 17 17.54 21.60 -5.89
CA GLN A 17 18.47 22.50 -5.18
C GLN A 17 17.75 23.47 -4.25
N LYS A 18 16.65 24.06 -4.71
CA LYS A 18 15.80 24.91 -3.85
C LYS A 18 15.18 24.13 -2.68
N MET A 19 14.81 22.88 -2.93
CA MET A 19 14.28 22.01 -1.88
C MET A 19 15.35 21.69 -0.85
N LYS A 20 16.58 21.39 -1.27
CA LYS A 20 17.73 21.18 -0.39
C LYS A 20 17.98 22.37 0.54
N ASP A 21 17.98 23.59 0.00
CA ASP A 21 18.19 24.81 0.78
C ASP A 21 17.13 25.03 1.86
N TRP A 22 15.98 24.35 1.70
CA TRP A 22 14.85 24.42 2.63
C TRP A 22 14.84 23.27 3.65
N LEU A 23 15.50 22.14 3.36
CA LEU A 23 15.59 20.99 4.26
C LEU A 23 16.45 21.33 5.48
N ASP A 24 16.08 20.77 6.62
CA ASP A 24 16.74 20.98 7.91
C ASP A 24 17.04 19.61 8.53
N ASP A 25 18.31 19.32 8.77
CA ASP A 25 18.77 18.06 9.33
C ASP A 25 18.21 17.72 10.71
N ASN A 26 17.72 18.76 11.43
CA ASN A 26 17.08 18.60 12.75
C ASN A 26 15.59 18.27 12.67
N ARG A 27 15.04 18.11 11.47
CA ARG A 27 13.63 17.81 11.23
C ARG A 27 13.45 16.53 10.44
N VAL A 28 12.33 15.86 10.71
CA VAL A 28 11.89 14.73 9.88
C VAL A 28 11.43 15.25 8.52
N SER A 29 12.05 14.76 7.45
CA SER A 29 11.67 15.07 6.07
C SER A 29 10.80 13.95 5.51
N LEU A 30 9.57 14.28 5.11
CA LEU A 30 8.61 13.33 4.54
C LEU A 30 8.43 13.61 3.05
N PHE A 31 8.90 12.69 2.21
CA PHE A 31 8.72 12.75 0.76
C PHE A 31 7.46 11.99 0.35
N TYR A 32 6.42 12.70 -0.04
CA TYR A 32 5.16 12.10 -0.47
C TYR A 32 5.10 12.04 -2.01
N LEU A 33 5.18 10.84 -2.57
CA LEU A 33 5.17 10.62 -4.02
C LEU A 33 3.75 10.33 -4.53
N ALA A 34 2.99 11.37 -4.81
CA ALA A 34 1.71 11.29 -5.52
C ALA A 34 1.93 11.34 -7.05
N THR A 35 2.81 10.48 -7.55
CA THR A 35 3.24 10.43 -8.95
C THR A 35 3.05 9.01 -9.51
N PRO A 36 3.07 8.83 -10.84
CA PRO A 36 3.10 7.49 -11.42
C PRO A 36 4.29 6.67 -10.93
N PRO A 37 4.15 5.34 -10.77
CA PRO A 37 5.22 4.45 -10.26
C PRO A 37 6.52 4.51 -11.07
N SER A 38 6.43 4.80 -12.36
CA SER A 38 7.60 4.97 -13.25
C SER A 38 8.53 6.12 -12.83
N LEU A 39 8.03 7.06 -12.03
CA LEU A 39 8.80 8.19 -11.54
C LEU A 39 9.42 7.95 -10.14
N PHE A 40 9.07 6.88 -9.44
CA PHE A 40 9.59 6.64 -8.09
C PHE A 40 11.11 6.49 -8.09
N ALA A 41 11.65 5.64 -8.96
CA ALA A 41 13.09 5.45 -9.07
C ALA A 41 13.84 6.74 -9.48
N PRO A 42 13.47 7.42 -10.59
CA PRO A 42 14.11 8.68 -10.95
C PRO A 42 14.06 9.76 -9.85
N ILE A 43 12.94 9.87 -9.13
CA ILE A 43 12.83 10.86 -8.04
C ILE A 43 13.79 10.52 -6.92
N CYS A 44 13.88 9.25 -6.49
CA CYS A 44 14.80 8.83 -5.45
C CYS A 44 16.26 9.06 -5.86
N ASP A 45 16.61 8.75 -7.12
CA ASP A 45 17.95 8.99 -7.67
C ASP A 45 18.30 10.49 -7.62
N TYR A 46 17.39 11.37 -8.03
CA TYR A 46 17.61 12.82 -7.97
C TYR A 46 17.68 13.34 -6.53
N LEU A 47 16.81 12.88 -5.62
CA LEU A 47 16.88 13.25 -4.21
C LEU A 47 18.25 12.92 -3.60
N SER A 48 18.81 11.78 -3.96
CA SER A 48 20.13 11.35 -3.53
C SER A 48 21.24 12.17 -4.17
N GLN A 49 21.23 12.37 -5.48
CA GLN A 49 22.24 13.12 -6.24
C GLN A 49 22.36 14.57 -5.74
N GLU A 50 21.24 15.19 -5.45
CA GLU A 50 21.19 16.57 -4.95
C GLU A 50 21.36 16.68 -3.42
N ASN A 51 21.71 15.56 -2.76
CA ASN A 51 21.87 15.49 -1.30
C ASN A 51 20.66 16.02 -0.52
N CYS A 52 19.46 15.67 -0.97
CA CYS A 52 18.21 16.00 -0.29
C CYS A 52 17.80 14.97 0.78
N LEU A 53 18.47 13.80 0.80
CA LEU A 53 18.22 12.75 1.78
C LEU A 53 19.12 12.97 3.00
N THR A 54 18.73 13.90 3.86
CA THR A 54 19.47 14.29 5.06
C THR A 54 18.66 13.99 6.32
N GLY A 55 19.32 13.70 7.43
CA GLY A 55 18.66 13.43 8.71
C GLY A 55 17.70 12.25 8.69
N ASP A 56 16.56 12.36 9.42
CA ASP A 56 15.48 11.36 9.41
C ASP A 56 14.56 11.60 8.20
N CYS A 57 14.83 10.86 7.11
CA CYS A 57 14.06 10.93 5.87
C CYS A 57 13.10 9.77 5.76
N ARG A 58 11.85 10.06 5.41
CA ARG A 58 10.78 9.09 5.20
C ARG A 58 10.15 9.29 3.84
N ILE A 59 9.71 8.18 3.24
CA ILE A 59 9.07 8.23 1.93
C ILE A 59 7.69 7.58 1.97
N VAL A 60 6.73 8.23 1.34
CA VAL A 60 5.34 7.76 1.21
C VAL A 60 5.03 7.55 -0.26
N LEU A 61 4.51 6.38 -0.58
CA LEU A 61 4.19 5.95 -1.93
C LEU A 61 2.71 5.66 -2.04
N GLU A 62 2.11 6.13 -3.12
CA GLU A 62 0.76 5.78 -3.52
C GLU A 62 0.77 4.51 -4.38
N LYS A 63 -0.34 3.78 -4.37
CA LYS A 63 -0.54 2.66 -5.28
C LYS A 63 -0.67 3.15 -6.75
N PRO A 64 -0.29 2.30 -7.72
CA PRO A 64 0.24 0.94 -7.59
C PRO A 64 1.75 0.95 -7.31
N ILE A 65 2.22 -0.05 -6.54
CA ILE A 65 3.65 -0.28 -6.33
C ILE A 65 4.15 -1.22 -7.44
N GLY A 66 4.20 -0.71 -8.66
CA GLY A 66 4.45 -1.50 -9.87
C GLY A 66 3.19 -2.09 -10.48
N GLU A 67 3.29 -2.53 -11.72
CA GLU A 67 2.20 -3.13 -12.52
C GLU A 67 2.26 -4.68 -12.54
N SER A 68 3.40 -5.25 -12.14
CA SER A 68 3.67 -6.69 -12.03
C SER A 68 4.58 -6.98 -10.84
N LEU A 69 4.78 -8.26 -10.52
CA LEU A 69 5.71 -8.68 -9.48
C LEU A 69 7.16 -8.20 -9.78
N GLU A 70 7.57 -8.27 -11.04
CA GLU A 70 8.90 -7.85 -11.48
C GLU A 70 9.09 -6.34 -11.29
N THR A 71 8.14 -5.54 -11.76
CA THR A 71 8.21 -4.08 -11.61
C THR A 71 8.10 -3.66 -10.14
N SER A 72 7.30 -4.35 -9.34
CA SER A 72 7.22 -4.13 -7.89
C SER A 72 8.57 -4.41 -7.21
N LYS A 73 9.26 -5.50 -7.58
CA LYS A 73 10.60 -5.80 -7.06
C LYS A 73 11.62 -4.72 -7.43
N VAL A 74 11.55 -4.21 -8.67
CA VAL A 74 12.43 -3.11 -9.11
C VAL A 74 12.19 -1.85 -8.28
N VAL A 75 10.93 -1.44 -8.08
CA VAL A 75 10.59 -0.28 -7.26
C VAL A 75 11.10 -0.46 -5.83
N ASN A 76 10.79 -1.60 -5.19
CA ASN A 76 11.23 -1.87 -3.82
C ASN A 76 12.77 -1.93 -3.72
N GLY A 77 13.44 -2.56 -4.68
CA GLY A 77 14.91 -2.62 -4.71
C GLY A 77 15.57 -1.25 -4.91
N THR A 78 14.91 -0.33 -5.62
CA THR A 78 15.39 1.06 -5.73
C THR A 78 15.21 1.81 -4.42
N LEU A 79 14.04 1.70 -3.79
CA LEU A 79 13.77 2.36 -2.51
C LEU A 79 14.74 1.91 -1.41
N ALA A 80 15.01 0.61 -1.35
CA ALA A 80 15.94 0.01 -0.37
C ALA A 80 17.40 0.49 -0.50
N LYS A 81 17.77 1.14 -1.61
CA LYS A 81 19.08 1.78 -1.74
C LYS A 81 19.20 3.07 -0.95
N TYR A 82 18.09 3.73 -0.70
CA TYR A 82 18.04 5.09 -0.16
C TYR A 82 17.33 5.19 1.19
N PHE A 83 16.45 4.24 1.50
CA PHE A 83 15.61 4.26 2.71
C PHE A 83 15.59 2.89 3.38
N ASP A 84 15.66 2.90 4.69
CA ASP A 84 15.35 1.71 5.49
C ASP A 84 13.86 1.37 5.40
N GLU A 85 13.50 0.09 5.50
CA GLU A 85 12.11 -0.36 5.37
C GLU A 85 11.18 0.33 6.39
N ALA A 86 11.66 0.63 7.59
CA ALA A 86 10.92 1.35 8.62
C ALA A 86 10.57 2.80 8.22
N SER A 87 11.28 3.35 7.23
CA SER A 87 11.07 4.70 6.69
C SER A 87 10.24 4.73 5.40
N ILE A 88 9.82 3.55 4.90
CA ILE A 88 9.03 3.43 3.66
C ILE A 88 7.57 3.16 4.00
N TYR A 89 6.67 4.08 3.63
CA TYR A 89 5.23 3.96 3.83
C TYR A 89 4.52 3.74 2.50
N ARG A 90 3.91 2.57 2.33
CA ARG A 90 3.09 2.22 1.16
C ARG A 90 1.63 2.37 1.54
N ILE A 91 0.96 3.37 0.95
CA ILE A 91 -0.40 3.72 1.33
C ILE A 91 -1.41 2.79 0.65
N ASP A 92 -2.30 2.22 1.46
CA ASP A 92 -3.59 1.72 1.04
C ASP A 92 -4.68 2.55 1.73
N HIS A 93 -5.39 3.38 0.98
CA HIS A 93 -6.37 4.33 1.52
C HIS A 93 -7.59 3.64 2.17
N TYR A 94 -7.85 2.35 1.88
CA TYR A 94 -8.89 1.58 2.57
C TYR A 94 -8.56 1.38 4.05
N LEU A 95 -7.29 1.23 4.38
CA LEU A 95 -6.84 1.15 5.78
C LEU A 95 -7.03 2.46 6.54
N GLY A 96 -7.20 3.58 5.84
CA GLY A 96 -7.54 4.88 6.41
C GLY A 96 -9.04 5.10 6.63
N LYS A 97 -9.91 4.23 6.08
CA LYS A 97 -11.36 4.35 6.30
C LYS A 97 -11.70 4.00 7.76
N GLU A 98 -12.48 4.85 8.41
CA GLU A 98 -12.86 4.69 9.82
C GLU A 98 -13.51 3.33 10.09
N THR A 99 -14.40 2.88 9.22
CA THR A 99 -15.05 1.57 9.31
C THR A 99 -14.06 0.40 9.29
N VAL A 100 -12.96 0.51 8.54
CA VAL A 100 -11.91 -0.51 8.46
C VAL A 100 -11.04 -0.48 9.72
N GLN A 101 -10.70 0.69 10.21
CA GLN A 101 -9.96 0.83 11.48
C GLN A 101 -10.77 0.32 12.66
N ASN A 102 -12.06 0.59 12.67
CA ASN A 102 -12.97 0.11 13.71
C ASN A 102 -13.06 -1.44 13.77
N LEU A 103 -12.76 -2.14 12.69
CA LEU A 103 -12.74 -3.60 12.68
C LEU A 103 -11.68 -4.17 13.65
N LEU A 104 -10.51 -3.54 13.75
CA LEU A 104 -9.49 -3.92 14.72
C LEU A 104 -9.98 -3.74 16.17
N ALA A 105 -10.60 -2.59 16.45
CA ALA A 105 -11.16 -2.31 17.76
C ALA A 105 -12.33 -3.28 18.10
N LEU A 106 -13.22 -3.53 17.13
CA LEU A 106 -14.33 -4.46 17.28
C LEU A 106 -13.85 -5.86 17.66
N ARG A 107 -12.86 -6.36 16.93
CA ARG A 107 -12.35 -7.72 17.14
C ARG A 107 -11.51 -7.83 18.42
N PHE A 108 -10.53 -6.95 18.58
CA PHE A 108 -9.46 -7.15 19.57
C PHE A 108 -9.69 -6.41 20.90
N ALA A 109 -10.51 -5.34 20.90
CA ALA A 109 -10.91 -4.70 22.14
C ALA A 109 -12.20 -5.29 22.77
N ASN A 110 -12.92 -6.16 22.04
CA ASN A 110 -14.14 -6.80 22.48
C ASN A 110 -13.95 -8.31 22.74
N ARG A 111 -13.74 -8.68 23.99
CA ARG A 111 -13.53 -10.09 24.36
C ARG A 111 -14.71 -10.99 23.96
N PHE A 112 -15.94 -10.51 24.07
CA PHE A 112 -17.13 -11.27 23.70
C PHE A 112 -17.15 -11.58 22.19
N ILE A 113 -16.86 -10.59 21.37
CA ILE A 113 -16.83 -10.74 19.90
C ILE A 113 -15.65 -11.61 19.49
N ASN A 114 -14.46 -11.35 20.05
CA ASN A 114 -13.26 -12.10 19.72
C ASN A 114 -13.38 -13.60 20.07
N SER A 115 -14.08 -13.94 21.15
CA SER A 115 -14.27 -15.35 21.54
C SER A 115 -15.19 -16.16 20.61
N GLN A 116 -15.89 -15.49 19.70
CA GLN A 116 -16.78 -16.10 18.70
C GLN A 116 -16.27 -15.92 17.26
N TRP A 117 -15.08 -15.33 17.13
CA TRP A 117 -14.51 -15.02 15.82
C TRP A 117 -13.62 -16.14 15.29
N ASP A 118 -14.19 -17.32 15.16
CA ASP A 118 -13.51 -18.52 14.70
C ASP A 118 -14.44 -19.44 13.90
N GLN A 119 -13.90 -20.53 13.38
CA GLN A 119 -14.60 -21.49 12.53
C GLN A 119 -15.73 -22.27 13.26
N SER A 120 -15.81 -22.19 14.57
CA SER A 120 -16.89 -22.84 15.34
C SER A 120 -18.18 -22.01 15.32
N CYS A 121 -18.05 -20.71 15.12
CA CYS A 121 -19.16 -19.76 15.15
C CYS A 121 -19.43 -19.12 13.78
N ILE A 122 -18.40 -18.96 12.94
CA ILE A 122 -18.50 -18.30 11.62
C ILE A 122 -18.43 -19.35 10.51
N ASP A 123 -19.51 -19.47 9.76
CA ASP A 123 -19.60 -20.40 8.64
C ASP A 123 -18.76 -19.92 7.44
N HIS A 124 -18.92 -18.66 7.03
CA HIS A 124 -18.15 -18.07 5.93
C HIS A 124 -18.03 -16.55 6.05
N VAL A 125 -17.13 -15.98 5.27
CA VAL A 125 -16.92 -14.53 5.16
C VAL A 125 -17.13 -14.08 3.73
N GLN A 126 -17.94 -13.04 3.54
CA GLN A 126 -18.13 -12.37 2.26
C GLN A 126 -17.61 -10.93 2.35
N ILE A 127 -16.70 -10.56 1.45
CA ILE A 127 -16.16 -9.20 1.37
C ILE A 127 -16.63 -8.59 0.05
N THR A 128 -17.52 -7.60 0.14
CA THR A 128 -18.05 -6.90 -1.01
C THR A 128 -17.58 -5.46 -1.02
N VAL A 129 -17.01 -5.03 -2.14
CA VAL A 129 -16.65 -3.63 -2.40
C VAL A 129 -17.41 -3.18 -3.65
N ALA A 130 -18.34 -2.27 -3.45
CA ALA A 130 -19.11 -1.64 -4.51
C ALA A 130 -18.80 -0.14 -4.54
N GLU A 131 -18.27 0.34 -5.65
CA GLU A 131 -17.95 1.74 -5.85
C GLU A 131 -19.01 2.40 -6.73
N VAL A 132 -19.46 3.58 -6.32
CA VAL A 132 -20.42 4.38 -7.10
C VAL A 132 -19.75 5.10 -8.24
N VAL A 133 -18.47 5.45 -8.04
CA VAL A 133 -17.64 6.17 -9.01
C VAL A 133 -17.02 5.17 -9.98
N GLY A 134 -17.22 5.39 -11.26
CA GLY A 134 -16.60 4.59 -12.32
C GLY A 134 -15.12 4.94 -12.58
N ILE A 135 -14.62 4.55 -13.74
CA ILE A 135 -13.19 4.72 -14.10
C ILE A 135 -12.81 6.19 -14.34
N GLU A 136 -13.77 7.04 -14.69
CA GLU A 136 -13.69 8.51 -14.82
C GLU A 136 -12.36 9.04 -15.38
N GLY A 137 -12.11 8.86 -16.67
CA GLY A 137 -10.91 9.39 -17.34
C GLY A 137 -9.61 8.64 -17.05
N ARG A 138 -9.61 7.61 -16.19
CA ARG A 138 -8.45 6.75 -15.92
C ARG A 138 -8.40 5.49 -16.79
N TRP A 139 -9.01 5.52 -17.96
CA TRP A 139 -9.12 4.39 -18.88
C TRP A 139 -7.77 3.75 -19.23
N SER A 140 -6.77 4.56 -19.57
CA SER A 140 -5.43 4.09 -19.94
C SER A 140 -4.70 3.36 -18.79
N TYR A 141 -5.01 3.72 -17.55
CA TYR A 141 -4.52 3.03 -16.37
C TYR A 141 -5.28 1.71 -16.14
N TYR A 142 -6.61 1.79 -16.12
CA TYR A 142 -7.45 0.63 -15.82
C TYR A 142 -7.34 -0.48 -16.86
N ASP A 143 -7.20 -0.12 -18.14
CA ASP A 143 -7.00 -1.06 -19.25
C ASP A 143 -5.77 -1.97 -19.03
N LYS A 144 -4.69 -1.41 -18.44
CA LYS A 144 -3.47 -2.15 -18.14
C LYS A 144 -3.51 -2.93 -16.83
N VAL A 145 -4.22 -2.44 -15.84
CA VAL A 145 -4.20 -2.95 -14.46
C VAL A 145 -5.37 -3.89 -14.21
N GLY A 146 -6.57 -3.49 -14.60
CA GLY A 146 -7.81 -4.22 -14.40
C GLY A 146 -8.25 -4.33 -12.93
N GLN A 147 -9.45 -4.85 -12.72
CA GLN A 147 -10.09 -4.95 -11.40
C GLN A 147 -9.28 -5.76 -10.38
N LEU A 148 -8.67 -6.85 -10.83
CA LEU A 148 -7.92 -7.72 -9.92
C LEU A 148 -6.76 -6.99 -9.23
N ARG A 149 -5.95 -6.27 -10.02
CA ARG A 149 -4.80 -5.52 -9.48
C ARG A 149 -5.20 -4.21 -8.83
N ASP A 150 -6.26 -3.55 -9.31
CA ASP A 150 -6.68 -2.25 -8.76
C ASP A 150 -7.42 -2.39 -7.42
N MET A 151 -8.20 -3.44 -7.23
CA MET A 151 -9.07 -3.59 -6.06
C MET A 151 -8.79 -4.85 -5.24
N VAL A 152 -8.69 -6.02 -5.85
CA VAL A 152 -8.60 -7.28 -5.11
C VAL A 152 -7.24 -7.42 -4.45
N GLN A 153 -6.17 -7.31 -5.21
CA GLN A 153 -4.78 -7.57 -4.79
C GLN A 153 -4.27 -6.60 -3.71
N ASN A 154 -4.95 -5.50 -3.49
CA ASN A 154 -4.63 -4.54 -2.44
C ASN A 154 -5.78 -4.42 -1.42
N HIS A 155 -6.82 -3.67 -1.71
CA HIS A 155 -7.87 -3.31 -0.76
C HIS A 155 -8.61 -4.52 -0.17
N LEU A 156 -9.08 -5.46 -1.04
CA LEU A 156 -9.80 -6.63 -0.54
C LEU A 156 -8.88 -7.57 0.23
N MET A 157 -7.63 -7.73 -0.21
CA MET A 157 -6.64 -8.53 0.52
C MET A 157 -6.32 -7.94 1.89
N GLN A 158 -6.25 -6.61 2.02
CA GLN A 158 -6.08 -5.95 3.32
C GLN A 158 -7.28 -6.20 4.23
N LEU A 159 -8.51 -6.08 3.70
CA LEU A 159 -9.73 -6.38 4.45
C LEU A 159 -9.76 -7.86 4.88
N LEU A 160 -9.44 -8.77 3.97
CA LEU A 160 -9.35 -10.20 4.28
C LEU A 160 -8.36 -10.47 5.42
N CYS A 161 -7.16 -9.86 5.36
CA CYS A 161 -6.19 -10.01 6.42
C CYS A 161 -6.73 -9.49 7.76
N LEU A 162 -7.36 -8.31 7.79
CA LEU A 162 -7.93 -7.76 9.04
C LEU A 162 -9.08 -8.61 9.59
N VAL A 163 -9.84 -9.27 8.72
CA VAL A 163 -10.93 -10.16 9.15
C VAL A 163 -10.40 -11.50 9.67
N ALA A 164 -9.37 -12.06 9.02
CA ALA A 164 -8.93 -13.43 9.27
C ALA A 164 -7.70 -13.57 10.19
N MET A 165 -6.92 -12.51 10.39
CA MET A 165 -5.68 -12.58 11.19
C MET A 165 -5.98 -12.89 12.67
N GLU A 166 -5.04 -13.55 13.33
CA GLU A 166 -5.09 -13.70 14.79
C GLU A 166 -4.83 -12.38 15.51
N PRO A 167 -5.25 -12.24 16.79
CA PRO A 167 -4.91 -11.07 17.58
C PRO A 167 -3.38 -10.89 17.62
N PRO A 168 -2.84 -9.74 17.18
CA PRO A 168 -1.41 -9.50 17.29
C PRO A 168 -1.01 -9.34 18.76
N ASN A 169 0.23 -9.71 19.10
CA ASN A 169 0.75 -9.58 20.46
C ASN A 169 0.92 -8.13 20.92
N SER A 170 0.98 -7.18 19.96
CA SER A 170 0.96 -5.73 20.20
C SER A 170 0.33 -5.02 19.00
N LEU A 171 -0.09 -3.76 19.19
CA LEU A 171 -0.60 -2.93 18.08
C LEU A 171 0.52 -2.22 17.30
N GLU A 172 1.77 -2.63 17.51
CA GLU A 172 2.89 -2.16 16.71
C GLU A 172 2.78 -2.64 15.26
N ALA A 173 3.26 -1.81 14.34
CA ALA A 173 3.09 -2.04 12.90
C ALA A 173 3.62 -3.42 12.45
N GLU A 174 4.79 -3.85 12.96
CA GLU A 174 5.39 -5.13 12.61
C GLU A 174 4.55 -6.31 13.12
N SER A 175 4.05 -6.26 14.36
CA SER A 175 3.19 -7.31 14.89
C SER A 175 1.91 -7.51 14.05
N ILE A 176 1.31 -6.40 13.59
CA ILE A 176 0.15 -6.46 12.70
C ILE A 176 0.53 -7.02 11.32
N ARG A 177 1.69 -6.63 10.78
CA ARG A 177 2.18 -7.14 9.49
C ARG A 177 2.44 -8.63 9.54
N ASP A 178 3.05 -9.12 10.60
CA ASP A 178 3.34 -10.55 10.77
C ASP A 178 2.07 -11.40 10.74
N GLU A 179 1.01 -10.96 11.43
CA GLU A 179 -0.27 -11.67 11.38
C GLU A 179 -0.90 -11.63 9.99
N LYS A 180 -0.86 -10.49 9.29
CA LYS A 180 -1.33 -10.39 7.90
C LYS A 180 -0.56 -11.32 6.95
N VAL A 181 0.75 -11.43 7.11
CA VAL A 181 1.60 -12.32 6.30
C VAL A 181 1.21 -13.79 6.48
N LYS A 182 0.84 -14.22 7.68
CA LYS A 182 0.34 -15.59 7.93
C LYS A 182 -0.91 -15.88 7.10
N ILE A 183 -1.85 -14.93 7.05
CA ILE A 183 -3.07 -15.08 6.25
C ILE A 183 -2.73 -15.21 4.76
N VAL A 184 -1.91 -14.28 4.23
CA VAL A 184 -1.54 -14.32 2.80
C VAL A 184 -0.86 -15.63 2.43
N LYS A 185 0.00 -16.17 3.30
CA LYS A 185 0.68 -17.46 3.09
C LYS A 185 -0.27 -18.66 3.19
N ALA A 186 -1.37 -18.54 3.92
CA ALA A 186 -2.37 -19.61 4.08
C ALA A 186 -3.40 -19.66 2.95
N LEU A 187 -3.43 -18.66 2.06
CA LEU A 187 -4.38 -18.63 0.95
C LEU A 187 -4.12 -19.78 -0.03
N ARG A 188 -5.22 -20.38 -0.47
CA ARG A 188 -5.16 -21.36 -1.55
C ARG A 188 -4.66 -20.68 -2.83
N CYS A 189 -3.72 -21.32 -3.50
CA CYS A 189 -3.27 -20.86 -4.80
C CYS A 189 -4.38 -21.06 -5.84
N ILE A 190 -4.70 -20.01 -6.56
CA ILE A 190 -5.58 -20.07 -7.74
C ILE A 190 -4.69 -20.00 -8.96
N ASP A 191 -4.74 -21.01 -9.80
CA ASP A 191 -3.94 -21.14 -11.02
C ASP A 191 -4.80 -21.60 -12.21
N ALA A 192 -4.17 -21.86 -13.34
CA ALA A 192 -4.86 -22.25 -14.57
C ALA A 192 -5.66 -23.57 -14.44
N SER A 193 -5.37 -24.42 -13.46
CA SER A 193 -6.07 -25.69 -13.27
C SER A 193 -7.39 -25.56 -12.49
N ASN A 194 -7.55 -24.48 -11.74
CA ASN A 194 -8.71 -24.33 -10.84
C ASN A 194 -9.41 -22.95 -10.92
N VAL A 195 -8.92 -22.06 -11.78
CA VAL A 195 -9.43 -20.68 -11.87
C VAL A 195 -10.90 -20.63 -12.27
N ASP A 196 -11.36 -21.51 -13.14
CA ASP A 196 -12.75 -21.52 -13.61
C ASP A 196 -13.76 -21.93 -12.52
N GLU A 197 -13.29 -22.67 -11.50
CA GLU A 197 -14.11 -23.06 -10.34
C GLU A 197 -14.18 -21.97 -9.26
N HIS A 198 -13.17 -21.10 -9.20
CA HIS A 198 -12.98 -20.17 -8.09
C HIS A 198 -13.10 -18.69 -8.48
N VAL A 199 -13.13 -18.37 -9.76
CA VAL A 199 -13.15 -16.99 -10.23
C VAL A 199 -14.27 -16.77 -11.25
N VAL A 200 -15.12 -15.79 -10.98
CA VAL A 200 -16.12 -15.31 -11.94
C VAL A 200 -15.75 -13.86 -12.32
N ARG A 201 -15.65 -13.61 -13.61
CA ARG A 201 -15.43 -12.26 -14.15
C ARG A 201 -16.68 -11.83 -14.91
N GLY A 202 -17.14 -10.61 -14.61
CA GLY A 202 -18.22 -9.95 -15.32
C GLY A 202 -17.76 -8.61 -15.91
N GLN A 203 -18.54 -8.10 -16.84
CA GLN A 203 -18.42 -6.72 -17.36
C GLN A 203 -19.59 -5.89 -16.85
#